data_5de723729430cc2bb46985b483d6c6fd
#
_entry.id   5de723729430cc2bb46985b483d6c6fd
#
_cell.length_a   1.000
_cell.length_b   1.000
_cell.length_c   1.000
_cell.angle_alpha   90.00
_cell.angle_beta   90.00
_cell.angle_gamma   90.00
#
_symmetry.space_group_name_H-M   'P 1'
#
loop_
_entity.id
_entity.type
_entity.pdbx_description
1 polymer ?
#
loop_
_entity_poly.entity_id
_entity_poly.type
_entity_poly.pdbx_seq_one_letter_code
_entity_poly.pdbx_strand_id
1 'polypeptide(L)'
;MGSTDPEAVLLACTSEPQPRLRLHGIRPSGQRKRVPAALADVPSVTLPQRPGRTEVDPVLAAHPGARLIVLGSDADLAAVLVRLLRTERLGTEVGFVPARRRSVAAAVWGLPRGTTAAELARHGTAAPVPLIRDDAGGVLVGRGEMRDFDGEGYCDATLVLRGRVRRLLVDAGPDGVSVLPDRDVRAATGRAVQIGTSGARVTSDGVEHPREIPRWAWYRHTAPWHLVRT
;
A
#
# COMPACT_ATOMS: atom_id res chain seq x y z
N MET A 1 -8.65 28.80 -20.78
CA MET A 1 -9.03 27.41 -20.60
C MET A 1 -8.91 27.12 -19.13
N GLY A 2 -10.04 27.15 -18.38
CA GLY A 2 -10.03 26.89 -16.95
C GLY A 2 -9.69 25.43 -16.70
N SER A 3 -8.60 25.16 -16.02
CA SER A 3 -8.29 23.85 -15.47
C SER A 3 -9.31 23.59 -14.36
N THR A 4 -10.33 22.84 -14.65
CA THR A 4 -11.24 22.32 -13.61
C THR A 4 -10.44 21.24 -12.88
N ASP A 5 -10.02 21.51 -11.64
CA ASP A 5 -9.45 20.48 -10.78
C ASP A 5 -10.41 19.28 -10.76
N PRO A 6 -9.92 18.06 -10.90
CA PRO A 6 -10.79 16.89 -10.84
C PRO A 6 -11.50 16.85 -9.48
N GLU A 7 -12.78 16.50 -9.49
CA GLU A 7 -13.50 16.24 -8.25
C GLU A 7 -12.67 15.26 -7.41
N ALA A 8 -12.45 15.58 -6.15
CA ALA A 8 -11.62 14.75 -5.27
C ALA A 8 -12.38 14.38 -3.99
N VAL A 9 -12.13 13.18 -3.48
CA VAL A 9 -12.65 12.67 -2.21
C VAL A 9 -11.51 12.18 -1.34
N LEU A 10 -11.46 12.66 -0.09
CA LEU A 10 -10.49 12.25 0.91
C LEU A 10 -10.97 11.01 1.67
N LEU A 11 -10.23 9.93 1.58
CA LEU A 11 -10.39 8.71 2.38
C LEU A 11 -9.47 8.80 3.60
N ALA A 12 -9.99 9.24 4.74
CA ALA A 12 -9.23 9.37 5.98
C ALA A 12 -9.27 8.05 6.77
N CYS A 13 -8.26 7.19 6.59
CA CYS A 13 -8.16 5.92 7.29
C CYS A 13 -7.62 6.14 8.71
N THR A 14 -8.46 5.91 9.70
CA THR A 14 -8.14 6.15 11.12
C THR A 14 -7.95 4.83 11.87
N SER A 15 -7.04 4.85 12.85
CA SER A 15 -6.98 3.76 13.84
C SER A 15 -8.23 3.87 14.71
N GLU A 16 -9.04 2.81 14.78
CA GLU A 16 -10.04 2.74 15.84
C GLU A 16 -9.36 2.90 17.21
N PRO A 17 -9.97 3.68 18.11
CA PRO A 17 -9.55 3.65 19.50
C PRO A 17 -9.85 2.24 20.03
N GLN A 18 -8.82 1.41 20.20
CA GLN A 18 -9.00 0.13 20.88
C GLN A 18 -9.62 0.40 22.25
N PRO A 19 -10.68 -0.34 22.66
CA PRO A 19 -11.19 -0.28 24.01
C PRO A 19 -10.12 -0.79 24.97
N ARG A 20 -9.29 0.13 25.45
CA ARG A 20 -8.32 -0.19 26.51
C ARG A 20 -9.08 -0.28 27.81
N LEU A 21 -8.92 -1.41 28.52
CA LEU A 21 -9.27 -1.49 29.93
C LEU A 21 -8.81 -0.21 30.65
N ARG A 22 -9.75 0.47 31.30
CA ARG A 22 -9.49 1.69 32.06
C ARG A 22 -8.55 1.37 33.22
N LEU A 23 -7.26 1.52 33.03
CA LEU A 23 -6.32 1.75 34.11
C LEU A 23 -6.32 3.27 34.38
N HIS A 24 -6.62 3.61 35.63
CA HIS A 24 -6.77 4.99 36.10
C HIS A 24 -5.56 5.86 35.74
N GLY A 25 -5.80 6.99 35.10
CA GLY A 25 -4.88 8.13 35.08
C GLY A 25 -4.16 8.49 33.78
N ILE A 26 -4.33 7.77 32.66
CA ILE A 26 -3.71 8.14 31.39
C ILE A 26 -4.80 8.63 30.42
N ARG A 27 -4.74 9.93 30.07
CA ARG A 27 -5.59 10.49 29.01
C ARG A 27 -5.35 9.71 27.71
N PRO A 28 -6.40 9.23 27.02
CA PRO A 28 -6.23 8.59 25.71
C PRO A 28 -5.76 9.66 24.72
N SER A 29 -4.52 9.64 24.34
CA SER A 29 -4.04 10.35 23.16
C SER A 29 -4.52 9.60 21.91
N GLY A 30 -5.80 9.59 21.69
CA GLY A 30 -6.41 9.29 20.40
C GLY A 30 -6.05 10.42 19.45
N GLN A 31 -4.90 10.34 18.83
CA GLN A 31 -4.49 11.29 17.82
C GLN A 31 -5.41 11.10 16.62
N ARG A 32 -6.51 11.86 16.56
CA ARG A 32 -7.23 12.09 15.30
C ARG A 32 -6.16 12.60 14.34
N LYS A 33 -5.85 11.83 13.32
CA LYS A 33 -4.94 12.28 12.25
C LYS A 33 -5.50 13.59 11.75
N ARG A 34 -4.78 14.67 11.99
CA ARG A 34 -5.22 16.01 11.57
C ARG A 34 -5.15 16.04 10.06
N VAL A 35 -6.29 16.26 9.42
CA VAL A 35 -6.36 16.47 7.98
C VAL A 35 -5.46 17.67 7.65
N PRO A 36 -4.49 17.54 6.72
CA PRO A 36 -3.68 18.66 6.29
C PRO A 36 -4.55 19.82 5.80
N ALA A 37 -4.11 21.06 6.04
CA ALA A 37 -4.86 22.26 5.65
C ALA A 37 -5.18 22.29 4.14
N ALA A 38 -4.28 21.79 3.30
CA ALA A 38 -4.47 21.66 1.85
C ALA A 38 -5.66 20.77 1.43
N LEU A 39 -6.19 19.97 2.35
CA LEU A 39 -7.33 19.07 2.10
C LEU A 39 -8.55 19.41 2.97
N ALA A 40 -8.55 20.56 3.63
CA ALA A 40 -9.61 20.90 4.59
C ALA A 40 -10.99 21.11 3.94
N ASP A 41 -11.03 21.54 2.71
CA ASP A 41 -12.23 21.78 1.89
C ASP A 41 -12.60 20.59 0.98
N VAL A 42 -11.76 19.53 0.93
CA VAL A 42 -12.05 18.32 0.16
C VAL A 42 -13.11 17.48 0.90
N PRO A 43 -14.20 17.05 0.23
CA PRO A 43 -15.16 16.12 0.82
C PRO A 43 -14.44 14.90 1.40
N SER A 44 -14.69 14.59 2.67
CA SER A 44 -13.95 13.56 3.38
C SER A 44 -14.84 12.47 3.96
N VAL A 45 -14.40 11.22 3.81
CA VAL A 45 -15.02 10.05 4.41
C VAL A 45 -14.02 9.42 5.39
N THR A 46 -14.44 9.27 6.65
CA THR A 46 -13.62 8.55 7.65
C THR A 46 -13.83 7.06 7.51
N LEU A 47 -12.76 6.34 7.32
CA LEU A 47 -12.74 4.89 7.13
C LEU A 47 -11.93 4.20 8.23
N PRO A 48 -12.22 2.93 8.56
CA PRO A 48 -11.36 2.13 9.44
C PRO A 48 -9.99 1.91 8.81
N GLN A 49 -9.06 1.35 9.58
CA GLN A 49 -7.81 0.83 9.03
C GLN A 49 -8.08 -0.32 8.07
N ARG A 50 -7.35 -0.34 6.95
CA ARG A 50 -7.48 -1.37 5.90
C ARG A 50 -8.94 -1.55 5.48
N PRO A 51 -9.58 -0.49 4.96
CA PRO A 51 -11.01 -0.49 4.66
C PRO A 51 -11.33 -1.55 3.60
N GLY A 52 -12.43 -2.25 3.81
CA GLY A 52 -12.88 -3.33 2.96
C GLY A 52 -13.94 -2.89 1.95
N ARG A 53 -14.70 -3.88 1.48
CA ARG A 53 -15.79 -3.70 0.52
C ARG A 53 -16.89 -2.78 1.05
N THR A 54 -17.30 -3.01 2.28
CA THR A 54 -18.43 -2.28 2.91
C THR A 54 -18.15 -0.81 3.12
N GLU A 55 -16.88 -0.42 3.19
CA GLU A 55 -16.46 0.95 3.43
C GLU A 55 -16.10 1.68 2.14
N VAL A 56 -15.38 1.02 1.22
CA VAL A 56 -14.86 1.67 0.01
C VAL A 56 -15.86 1.67 -1.14
N ASP A 57 -16.57 0.55 -1.39
CA ASP A 57 -17.45 0.46 -2.57
C ASP A 57 -18.58 1.50 -2.56
N PRO A 58 -19.21 1.86 -1.43
CA PRO A 58 -20.20 2.94 -1.41
C PRO A 58 -19.61 4.29 -1.80
N VAL A 59 -18.35 4.58 -1.40
CA VAL A 59 -17.68 5.83 -1.78
C VAL A 59 -17.43 5.85 -3.28
N LEU A 60 -16.95 4.75 -3.85
CA LEU A 60 -16.74 4.62 -5.30
C LEU A 60 -18.05 4.78 -6.09
N ALA A 61 -19.17 4.33 -5.52
CA ALA A 61 -20.48 4.48 -6.16
C ALA A 61 -21.02 5.91 -6.08
N ALA A 62 -20.78 6.58 -4.95
CA ALA A 62 -21.24 7.96 -4.73
C ALA A 62 -20.42 9.01 -5.50
N HIS A 63 -19.15 8.71 -5.82
CA HIS A 63 -18.23 9.64 -6.48
C HIS A 63 -17.62 9.01 -7.74
N PRO A 64 -18.42 8.75 -8.78
CA PRO A 64 -17.92 8.15 -10.02
C PRO A 64 -16.96 9.13 -10.73
N GLY A 65 -15.74 8.68 -10.99
CA GLY A 65 -14.73 9.49 -11.69
C GLY A 65 -13.94 10.47 -10.80
N ALA A 66 -14.27 10.58 -9.50
CA ALA A 66 -13.50 11.41 -8.59
C ALA A 66 -12.11 10.83 -8.32
N ARG A 67 -11.13 11.71 -8.12
CA ARG A 67 -9.81 11.37 -7.58
C ARG A 67 -9.95 10.94 -6.11
N LEU A 68 -9.37 9.81 -5.76
CA LEU A 68 -9.31 9.37 -4.38
C LEU A 68 -8.01 9.84 -3.72
N ILE A 69 -8.11 10.52 -2.59
CA ILE A 69 -6.95 10.91 -1.79
C ILE A 69 -6.93 10.04 -0.54
N VAL A 70 -5.98 9.11 -0.45
CA VAL A 70 -5.85 8.20 0.69
C VAL A 70 -4.92 8.81 1.74
N LEU A 71 -5.46 9.22 2.87
CA LEU A 71 -4.70 9.63 4.07
C LEU A 71 -4.60 8.44 5.01
N GLY A 72 -3.48 7.73 4.99
CA GLY A 72 -3.38 6.48 5.71
C GLY A 72 -1.97 5.89 5.80
N SER A 73 -1.89 4.62 6.18
CA SER A 73 -0.70 3.78 6.10
C SER A 73 -0.56 3.15 4.71
N ASP A 74 0.58 2.50 4.46
CA ASP A 74 0.80 1.73 3.23
C ASP A 74 -0.25 0.62 3.09
N ALA A 75 -0.61 -0.04 4.20
CA ALA A 75 -1.66 -1.06 4.24
C ALA A 75 -3.07 -0.50 3.93
N ASP A 76 -3.35 0.75 4.29
CA ASP A 76 -4.63 1.40 3.95
C ASP A 76 -4.69 1.68 2.44
N LEU A 77 -3.59 2.17 1.86
CA LEU A 77 -3.49 2.36 0.41
C LEU A 77 -3.65 1.03 -0.33
N ALA A 78 -2.95 -0.03 0.12
CA ALA A 78 -3.07 -1.37 -0.44
C ALA A 78 -4.54 -1.87 -0.41
N ALA A 79 -5.23 -1.68 0.71
CA ALA A 79 -6.63 -2.07 0.86
C ALA A 79 -7.57 -1.34 -0.11
N VAL A 80 -7.39 -0.03 -0.29
CA VAL A 80 -8.15 0.75 -1.30
C VAL A 80 -7.87 0.23 -2.71
N LEU A 81 -6.60 -0.02 -3.07
CA LEU A 81 -6.24 -0.56 -4.38
C LEU A 81 -6.79 -1.96 -4.62
N VAL A 82 -6.90 -2.80 -3.59
CA VAL A 82 -7.61 -4.08 -3.68
C VAL A 82 -9.07 -3.87 -4.09
N ARG A 83 -9.74 -2.83 -3.56
CA ARG A 83 -11.12 -2.55 -3.96
C ARG A 83 -11.21 -2.05 -5.39
N LEU A 84 -10.33 -1.14 -5.81
CA LEU A 84 -10.26 -0.67 -7.21
C LEU A 84 -10.02 -1.83 -8.18
N LEU A 85 -9.12 -2.76 -7.83
CA LEU A 85 -8.88 -3.97 -8.59
C LEU A 85 -10.13 -4.85 -8.70
N ARG A 86 -10.82 -5.09 -7.59
CA ARG A 86 -12.00 -5.98 -7.51
C ARG A 86 -13.24 -5.39 -8.18
N THR A 87 -13.29 -4.08 -8.34
CA THR A 87 -14.39 -3.35 -9.01
C THR A 87 -14.03 -2.88 -10.42
N GLU A 88 -12.87 -3.33 -10.95
CA GLU A 88 -12.36 -2.98 -12.28
C GLU A 88 -12.19 -1.46 -12.52
N ARG A 89 -11.82 -0.74 -11.44
CA ARG A 89 -11.64 0.71 -11.43
C ARG A 89 -10.19 1.17 -11.23
N LEU A 90 -9.21 0.39 -11.69
CA LEU A 90 -7.79 0.76 -11.57
C LEU A 90 -7.43 2.05 -12.33
N GLY A 91 -8.26 2.51 -13.25
CA GLY A 91 -8.12 3.81 -13.90
C GLY A 91 -8.47 5.02 -13.02
N THR A 92 -9.03 4.81 -11.82
CA THR A 92 -9.28 5.89 -10.86
C THR A 92 -7.95 6.50 -10.41
N GLU A 93 -7.84 7.82 -10.44
CA GLU A 93 -6.67 8.53 -9.92
C GLU A 93 -6.58 8.42 -8.41
N VAL A 94 -5.42 8.04 -7.90
CA VAL A 94 -5.17 7.88 -6.46
C VAL A 94 -4.01 8.75 -6.01
N GLY A 95 -4.29 9.72 -5.16
CA GLY A 95 -3.31 10.47 -4.40
C GLY A 95 -3.04 9.78 -3.06
N PHE A 96 -1.81 9.81 -2.57
CA PHE A 96 -1.45 9.21 -1.29
C PHE A 96 -0.78 10.21 -0.36
N VAL A 97 -1.34 10.35 0.84
CA VAL A 97 -0.80 11.16 1.93
C VAL A 97 -0.42 10.22 3.08
N PRO A 98 0.87 9.88 3.23
CA PRO A 98 1.30 8.94 4.23
C PRO A 98 1.11 9.51 5.63
N ALA A 99 0.36 8.80 6.47
CA ALA A 99 0.09 9.20 7.85
C ALA A 99 1.27 8.92 8.80
N ARG A 100 2.25 8.13 8.37
CA ARG A 100 3.47 7.81 9.14
C ARG A 100 4.71 8.40 8.47
N ARG A 101 5.67 8.84 9.30
CA ARG A 101 6.96 9.35 8.80
C ARG A 101 7.76 8.32 7.99
N ARG A 102 7.59 7.04 8.29
CA ARG A 102 8.29 5.92 7.63
C ARG A 102 7.29 5.11 6.78
N SER A 103 6.84 5.68 5.69
CA SER A 103 6.09 4.97 4.65
C SER A 103 7.09 4.43 3.62
N VAL A 104 7.09 3.13 3.39
CA VAL A 104 7.91 2.51 2.33
C VAL A 104 7.28 2.82 0.98
N ALA A 105 5.95 2.76 0.87
CA ALA A 105 5.25 3.15 -0.34
C ALA A 105 5.63 4.58 -0.79
N ALA A 106 5.60 5.57 0.13
CA ALA A 106 6.01 6.92 -0.23
C ALA A 106 7.47 7.00 -0.72
N ALA A 107 8.37 6.17 -0.13
CA ALA A 107 9.77 6.17 -0.53
C ALA A 107 9.99 5.55 -1.91
N VAL A 108 9.42 4.39 -2.19
CA VAL A 108 9.61 3.67 -3.47
C VAL A 108 8.94 4.37 -4.64
N TRP A 109 7.83 5.07 -4.40
CA TRP A 109 7.13 5.84 -5.42
C TRP A 109 7.60 7.30 -5.53
N GLY A 110 8.61 7.71 -4.75
CA GLY A 110 9.15 9.07 -4.78
C GLY A 110 8.17 10.14 -4.29
N LEU A 111 7.23 9.79 -3.42
CA LEU A 111 6.22 10.71 -2.92
C LEU A 111 6.73 11.55 -1.76
N PRO A 112 6.37 12.83 -1.69
CA PRO A 112 6.69 13.70 -0.56
C PRO A 112 5.90 13.30 0.69
N ARG A 113 6.06 14.05 1.77
CA ARG A 113 5.40 13.84 3.06
C ARG A 113 4.75 15.12 3.58
N GLY A 114 3.83 14.96 4.53
CA GLY A 114 3.20 16.09 5.20
C GLY A 114 2.38 16.96 4.24
N THR A 115 2.50 18.27 4.38
CA THR A 115 1.73 19.24 3.58
C THR A 115 2.02 19.11 2.09
N THR A 116 3.27 18.92 1.70
CA THR A 116 3.67 18.74 0.29
C THR A 116 3.02 17.49 -0.33
N ALA A 117 2.86 16.40 0.45
CA ALA A 117 2.13 15.23 -0.03
C ALA A 117 0.64 15.52 -0.25
N ALA A 118 0.03 16.33 0.61
CA ALA A 118 -1.37 16.71 0.49
C ALA A 118 -1.61 17.60 -0.74
N GLU A 119 -0.73 18.58 -0.99
CA GLU A 119 -0.76 19.43 -2.18
C GLU A 119 -0.60 18.59 -3.45
N LEU A 120 0.40 17.70 -3.46
CA LEU A 120 0.63 16.80 -4.58
C LEU A 120 -0.58 15.90 -4.83
N ALA A 121 -1.11 15.26 -3.79
CA ALA A 121 -2.26 14.35 -3.92
C ALA A 121 -3.49 15.06 -4.50
N ARG A 122 -3.67 16.34 -4.19
CA ARG A 122 -4.77 17.16 -4.66
C ARG A 122 -4.58 17.66 -6.09
N HIS A 123 -3.43 18.27 -6.38
CA HIS A 123 -3.20 19.06 -7.59
C HIS A 123 -2.24 18.41 -8.59
N GLY A 124 -1.55 17.34 -8.21
CA GLY A 124 -0.58 16.67 -9.06
C GLY A 124 -1.23 15.93 -10.23
N THR A 125 -0.39 15.45 -11.13
CA THR A 125 -0.80 14.68 -12.30
C THR A 125 -0.73 13.19 -12.01
N ALA A 126 -1.77 12.45 -12.35
CA ALA A 126 -1.79 11.01 -12.24
C ALA A 126 -1.06 10.36 -13.43
N ALA A 127 -0.27 9.34 -13.13
CA ALA A 127 0.42 8.53 -14.13
C ALA A 127 0.21 7.04 -13.86
N PRO A 128 0.15 6.19 -14.91
CA PRO A 128 0.05 4.75 -14.73
C PRO A 128 1.34 4.20 -14.13
N VAL A 129 1.19 3.39 -13.08
CA VAL A 129 2.31 2.70 -12.41
C VAL A 129 1.97 1.22 -12.22
N PRO A 130 2.97 0.32 -12.13
CA PRO A 130 2.73 -1.10 -11.92
C PRO A 130 1.90 -1.38 -10.66
N LEU A 131 0.88 -2.22 -10.77
CA LEU A 131 0.21 -2.81 -9.63
C LEU A 131 0.90 -4.12 -9.27
N ILE A 132 1.37 -4.27 -8.04
CA ILE A 132 1.96 -5.52 -7.55
C ILE A 132 0.91 -6.27 -6.76
N ARG A 133 0.68 -7.53 -7.13
CA ARG A 133 -0.27 -8.45 -6.48
C ARG A 133 0.46 -9.56 -5.75
N ASP A 134 -0.27 -10.23 -4.87
CA ASP A 134 0.16 -11.48 -4.24
C ASP A 134 -0.80 -12.65 -4.53
N ASP A 135 -0.40 -13.86 -4.12
CA ASP A 135 -1.17 -15.09 -4.30
C ASP A 135 -2.46 -15.13 -3.47
N ALA A 136 -2.56 -14.35 -2.40
CA ALA A 136 -3.76 -14.23 -1.58
C ALA A 136 -4.79 -13.25 -2.16
N GLY A 137 -4.47 -12.62 -3.29
CA GLY A 137 -5.31 -11.63 -3.95
C GLY A 137 -5.23 -10.24 -3.32
N GLY A 138 -4.18 -10.00 -2.55
CA GLY A 138 -3.79 -8.70 -2.01
C GLY A 138 -3.02 -7.85 -3.03
N VAL A 139 -2.68 -6.65 -2.60
CA VAL A 139 -1.84 -5.68 -3.32
C VAL A 139 -0.69 -5.28 -2.40
N LEU A 140 0.51 -5.21 -2.95
CA LEU A 140 1.71 -4.69 -2.30
C LEU A 140 2.01 -3.30 -2.89
N VAL A 141 2.06 -2.28 -2.04
CA VAL A 141 2.36 -0.90 -2.45
C VAL A 141 3.72 -0.42 -1.98
N GLY A 142 4.25 -1.02 -0.92
CA GLY A 142 5.54 -0.71 -0.34
C GLY A 142 6.42 -1.94 -0.24
N ARG A 143 6.31 -2.69 0.87
CA ARG A 143 7.24 -3.77 1.18
C ARG A 143 6.58 -5.06 1.62
N GLY A 144 7.00 -6.15 0.97
CA GLY A 144 6.83 -7.53 1.41
C GLY A 144 8.04 -8.00 2.23
N GLU A 145 7.79 -8.82 3.24
CA GLU A 145 8.83 -9.38 4.10
C GLU A 145 8.51 -10.84 4.45
N MET A 146 9.55 -11.68 4.44
CA MET A 146 9.54 -13.03 5.02
C MET A 146 10.75 -13.19 5.95
N ARG A 147 10.59 -13.95 7.03
CA ARG A 147 11.64 -14.14 8.05
C ARG A 147 11.81 -15.59 8.44
N ASP A 148 13.07 -15.95 8.76
CA ASP A 148 13.48 -17.17 9.45
C ASP A 148 12.89 -18.44 8.80
N PHE A 149 13.08 -18.62 7.50
CA PHE A 149 12.57 -19.74 6.73
C PHE A 149 13.70 -20.50 5.98
N ASP A 150 13.38 -21.71 5.55
CA ASP A 150 14.20 -22.48 4.61
C ASP A 150 13.45 -22.59 3.29
N GLY A 151 14.13 -22.31 2.18
CA GLY A 151 13.44 -22.29 0.90
C GLY A 151 14.32 -21.94 -0.29
N GLU A 152 13.66 -21.79 -1.42
CA GLU A 152 14.27 -21.37 -2.68
C GLU A 152 13.39 -20.26 -3.30
N GLY A 153 14.04 -19.23 -3.84
CA GLY A 153 13.33 -18.11 -4.41
C GLY A 153 13.96 -17.59 -5.70
N TYR A 154 13.09 -17.17 -6.60
CA TYR A 154 13.43 -16.65 -7.90
C TYR A 154 12.80 -15.27 -8.12
N CYS A 155 13.58 -14.39 -8.75
CA CYS A 155 13.06 -13.18 -9.37
C CYS A 155 13.10 -13.40 -10.89
N ASP A 156 11.93 -13.54 -11.51
CA ASP A 156 11.78 -14.07 -12.86
C ASP A 156 12.56 -15.39 -13.03
N ALA A 157 13.59 -15.43 -13.87
CA ALA A 157 14.46 -16.60 -14.06
C ALA A 157 15.73 -16.60 -13.15
N THR A 158 15.93 -15.58 -12.33
CA THR A 158 17.13 -15.42 -11.52
C THR A 158 16.93 -16.01 -10.14
N LEU A 159 17.76 -16.99 -9.75
CA LEU A 159 17.82 -17.50 -8.39
C LEU A 159 18.32 -16.39 -7.44
N VAL A 160 17.51 -16.01 -6.48
CA VAL A 160 17.82 -14.93 -5.52
C VAL A 160 18.14 -15.45 -4.13
N LEU A 161 17.65 -16.63 -3.76
CA LEU A 161 17.95 -17.29 -2.48
C LEU A 161 17.80 -18.80 -2.58
N ARG A 162 18.57 -19.54 -1.74
CA ARG A 162 18.46 -20.99 -1.56
C ARG A 162 18.95 -21.38 -0.17
N GLY A 163 18.17 -22.22 0.53
CA GLY A 163 18.48 -22.73 1.87
C GLY A 163 17.91 -21.82 2.96
N ARG A 164 18.58 -21.77 4.11
CA ARG A 164 18.10 -21.01 5.25
C ARG A 164 18.31 -19.52 5.08
N VAL A 165 17.22 -18.77 5.16
CA VAL A 165 17.17 -17.32 4.99
C VAL A 165 16.64 -16.66 6.25
N ARG A 166 17.43 -15.74 6.81
CA ARG A 166 17.01 -14.97 7.98
C ARG A 166 15.96 -13.92 7.63
N ARG A 167 16.12 -13.27 6.49
CA ARG A 167 15.23 -12.19 6.08
C ARG A 167 15.22 -12.01 4.57
N LEU A 168 14.04 -11.97 3.99
CA LEU A 168 13.80 -11.54 2.62
C LEU A 168 12.97 -10.27 2.64
N LEU A 169 13.39 -9.26 1.88
CA LEU A 169 12.64 -8.03 1.64
C LEU A 169 12.39 -7.87 0.15
N VAL A 170 11.15 -7.55 -0.20
CA VAL A 170 10.72 -7.30 -1.57
C VAL A 170 9.97 -5.98 -1.61
N ASP A 171 10.47 -5.01 -2.35
CA ASP A 171 9.81 -3.71 -2.54
C ASP A 171 9.01 -3.70 -3.85
N ALA A 172 7.79 -3.17 -3.79
CA ALA A 172 7.04 -2.78 -4.97
C ALA A 172 7.64 -1.48 -5.53
N GLY A 173 7.67 -1.32 -6.85
CA GLY A 173 8.26 -0.11 -7.44
C GLY A 173 7.93 0.07 -8.92
N PRO A 174 8.47 1.13 -9.55
CA PRO A 174 8.17 1.47 -10.95
C PRO A 174 8.62 0.39 -11.95
N ASP A 175 9.64 -0.38 -11.61
CA ASP A 175 10.17 -1.45 -12.47
C ASP A 175 9.53 -2.82 -12.17
N GLY A 176 8.59 -2.89 -11.25
CA GLY A 176 7.95 -4.13 -10.81
C GLY A 176 8.26 -4.45 -9.35
N VAL A 177 8.86 -5.61 -9.09
CA VAL A 177 9.27 -6.05 -7.76
C VAL A 177 10.80 -6.05 -7.65
N SER A 178 11.32 -5.57 -6.53
CA SER A 178 12.77 -5.52 -6.27
C SER A 178 13.10 -6.31 -5.01
N VAL A 179 13.90 -7.37 -5.15
CA VAL A 179 14.49 -8.11 -4.04
C VAL A 179 15.64 -7.31 -3.49
N LEU A 180 15.58 -6.94 -2.22
CA LEU A 180 16.69 -6.25 -1.57
C LEU A 180 17.77 -7.23 -1.11
N PRO A 181 19.05 -6.87 -1.25
CA PRO A 181 20.15 -7.74 -0.85
C PRO A 181 20.18 -7.91 0.67
N ASP A 182 20.44 -9.11 1.12
CA ASP A 182 20.79 -9.45 2.50
C ASP A 182 21.88 -10.55 2.46
N ARG A 183 22.33 -11.06 3.60
CA ARG A 183 23.45 -12.02 3.72
C ARG A 183 23.28 -13.22 2.78
N ASP A 184 22.07 -13.81 2.74
CA ASP A 184 21.77 -15.03 1.98
C ASP A 184 20.80 -14.76 0.82
N VAL A 185 20.63 -13.48 0.44
CA VAL A 185 19.69 -13.01 -0.59
C VAL A 185 20.41 -12.11 -1.59
N ARG A 186 20.31 -12.45 -2.87
CA ARG A 186 20.86 -11.64 -3.97
C ARG A 186 19.85 -10.59 -4.41
N ALA A 187 20.34 -9.39 -4.68
CA ALA A 187 19.54 -8.34 -5.29
C ALA A 187 19.08 -8.74 -6.70
N ALA A 188 17.83 -8.47 -7.00
CA ALA A 188 17.26 -8.61 -8.34
C ALA A 188 16.03 -7.74 -8.48
N THR A 189 15.72 -7.31 -9.70
CA THR A 189 14.49 -6.61 -10.04
C THR A 189 13.84 -7.31 -11.23
N GLY A 190 12.52 -7.49 -11.18
CA GLY A 190 11.81 -8.22 -12.20
C GLY A 190 10.30 -8.03 -12.13
N ARG A 191 9.59 -8.85 -12.89
CA ARG A 191 8.12 -8.83 -12.93
C ARG A 191 7.49 -9.61 -11.79
N ALA A 192 8.17 -10.64 -11.28
CA ALA A 192 7.67 -11.50 -10.23
C ALA A 192 8.81 -11.99 -9.33
N VAL A 193 8.51 -12.12 -8.03
CA VAL A 193 9.32 -12.87 -7.06
C VAL A 193 8.49 -14.03 -6.57
N GLN A 194 9.01 -15.24 -6.71
CA GLN A 194 8.36 -16.48 -6.30
C GLN A 194 9.24 -17.20 -5.29
N ILE A 195 8.67 -17.63 -4.19
CA ILE A 195 9.34 -18.32 -3.09
C ILE A 195 8.61 -19.63 -2.78
N GLY A 196 9.37 -20.74 -2.80
CA GLY A 196 8.96 -22.01 -2.22
C GLY A 196 9.66 -22.22 -0.88
N THR A 197 8.94 -22.69 0.14
CA THR A 197 9.43 -22.83 1.50
C THR A 197 8.79 -24.00 2.21
N SER A 198 9.41 -24.52 3.27
CA SER A 198 8.80 -25.53 4.16
C SER A 198 7.69 -24.97 5.06
N GLY A 199 7.56 -23.66 5.13
CA GLY A 199 6.62 -22.89 5.94
C GLY A 199 7.26 -21.55 6.31
N ALA A 200 6.59 -20.44 5.96
CA ALA A 200 7.06 -19.10 6.28
C ALA A 200 5.91 -18.15 6.59
N ARG A 201 6.19 -17.16 7.43
CA ARG A 201 5.30 -16.04 7.68
C ARG A 201 5.60 -14.93 6.70
N VAL A 202 4.54 -14.40 6.11
CA VAL A 202 4.62 -13.30 5.14
C VAL A 202 3.98 -12.07 5.74
N THR A 203 4.63 -10.94 5.55
CA THR A 203 4.09 -9.62 5.87
C THR A 203 4.08 -8.79 4.60
N SER A 204 2.94 -8.18 4.28
CA SER A 204 2.79 -7.21 3.17
C SER A 204 2.36 -5.86 3.73
N ASP A 205 3.13 -4.80 3.45
CA ASP A 205 2.87 -3.43 3.95
C ASP A 205 2.63 -3.34 5.47
N GLY A 206 3.34 -4.21 6.24
CA GLY A 206 3.24 -4.28 7.69
C GLY A 206 2.04 -5.09 8.20
N VAL A 207 1.34 -5.80 7.34
CA VAL A 207 0.25 -6.72 7.69
C VAL A 207 0.71 -8.16 7.53
N GLU A 208 0.72 -8.92 8.63
CA GLU A 208 1.09 -10.33 8.62
C GLU A 208 -0.04 -11.18 8.03
N HIS A 209 0.32 -12.12 7.15
CA HIS A 209 -0.61 -13.12 6.65
C HIS A 209 -1.00 -14.08 7.79
N PRO A 210 -2.28 -14.46 7.91
CA PRO A 210 -2.79 -15.20 9.09
C PRO A 210 -2.26 -16.62 9.24
N ARG A 211 -1.63 -17.16 8.21
CA ARG A 211 -1.10 -18.53 8.18
C ARG A 211 0.33 -18.55 7.65
N GLU A 212 1.10 -19.49 8.11
CA GLU A 212 2.33 -19.89 7.42
C GLU A 212 2.00 -20.50 6.07
N ILE A 213 2.83 -20.22 5.08
CA ILE A 213 2.59 -20.62 3.70
C ILE A 213 3.79 -21.38 3.15
N PRO A 214 3.55 -22.44 2.33
CA PRO A 214 4.62 -23.21 1.70
C PRO A 214 5.14 -22.54 0.41
N ARG A 215 4.41 -21.61 -0.13
CA ARG A 215 4.80 -20.82 -1.31
C ARG A 215 4.17 -19.45 -1.30
N TRP A 216 4.84 -18.49 -1.91
CA TRP A 216 4.36 -17.13 -2.06
C TRP A 216 4.91 -16.48 -3.30
N ALA A 217 4.10 -15.61 -3.93
CA ALA A 217 4.59 -14.75 -4.98
C ALA A 217 4.09 -13.32 -4.80
N TRP A 218 4.96 -12.37 -5.16
CA TRP A 218 4.58 -11.00 -5.50
C TRP A 218 4.86 -10.79 -6.97
N TYR A 219 3.88 -10.28 -7.71
CA TYR A 219 4.01 -10.17 -9.16
C TYR A 219 3.28 -8.95 -9.71
N ARG A 220 3.83 -8.41 -10.78
CA ARG A 220 3.23 -7.31 -11.53
C ARG A 220 1.95 -7.77 -12.22
N HIS A 221 0.85 -7.06 -11.95
CA HIS A 221 -0.42 -7.24 -12.63
C HIS A 221 -0.36 -6.71 -14.07
N THR A 222 -1.23 -7.20 -14.92
CA THR A 222 -1.31 -6.78 -16.33
C THR A 222 -1.78 -5.35 -16.50
N ALA A 223 -2.75 -4.90 -15.69
CA ALA A 223 -3.24 -3.54 -15.68
C ALA A 223 -2.49 -2.68 -14.64
N PRO A 224 -2.07 -1.45 -15.00
CA PRO A 224 -1.52 -0.49 -14.06
C PRO A 224 -2.62 0.13 -13.19
N TRP A 225 -2.24 0.81 -12.11
CA TRP A 225 -3.09 1.76 -11.41
C TRP A 225 -2.57 3.19 -11.61
N HIS A 226 -3.39 4.20 -11.35
CA HIS A 226 -3.05 5.59 -11.63
C HIS A 226 -2.67 6.32 -10.33
N LEU A 227 -1.37 6.57 -10.16
CA LEU A 227 -0.82 7.28 -8.99
C LEU A 227 -0.60 8.74 -9.31
N VAL A 228 -1.10 9.64 -8.46
CA VAL A 228 -0.79 11.07 -8.50
C VAL A 228 0.63 11.27 -7.97
N ARG A 229 1.57 11.76 -8.81
CA ARG A 229 3.00 11.79 -8.48
C ARG A 229 3.80 12.97 -9.02
N THR A 230 3.27 13.80 -9.91
CA THR A 230 3.95 14.98 -10.50
C THR A 230 2.98 16.12 -10.70
#